data_33da5a1236d42d63283689b5973146ca
#
_entry.id   33da5a1236d42d63283689b5973146ca
#
_cell.length_a   1.000
_cell.length_b   1.000
_cell.length_c   1.000
_cell.angle_alpha   90.00
_cell.angle_beta   90.00
_cell.angle_gamma   90.00
#
_symmetry.space_group_name_H-M   'P 1'
#
loop_
_entity.id
_entity.type
_entity.pdbx_description
1 polymer ?
#
loop_
_entity_poly.entity_id
_entity_poly.type
_entity_poly.pdbx_seq_one_letter_code
_entity_poly.pdbx_strand_id
1 'polypeptide(L)'
;MNIGDKAPEMLGLDQDGKEIKLSDFAGRKLVLYFYPKDSTSGCTAEACSLRDNYDELRREGYEVVGVSIQDGKSHKRFIEKNQLPFPLIAEKVLNEKFGVWGEKSMYGRKYFGTMRTTFIINEEGIIERIFLPKEIKTKIHGEQILGK
;
A
#
# COMPACT_ATOMS: atom_id res chain seq x y z
N MET A 1 12.10 -3.77 6.43
CA MET A 1 11.89 -2.78 7.50
C MET A 1 11.05 -3.34 8.63
N ASN A 2 11.34 -2.92 9.83
CA ASN A 2 10.71 -3.43 11.04
C ASN A 2 10.00 -2.31 11.80
N ILE A 3 9.16 -2.71 12.75
CA ILE A 3 8.53 -1.75 13.69
C ILE A 3 9.66 -0.98 14.39
N GLY A 4 9.52 0.34 14.45
CA GLY A 4 10.52 1.25 15.01
C GLY A 4 11.48 1.87 14.00
N ASP A 5 11.52 1.34 12.77
CA ASP A 5 12.37 1.90 11.72
C ASP A 5 11.78 3.19 11.14
N LYS A 6 12.66 4.10 10.76
CA LYS A 6 12.28 5.31 10.05
C LYS A 6 12.03 4.99 8.59
N ALA A 7 10.86 5.35 8.08
CA ALA A 7 10.53 5.19 6.66
C ALA A 7 11.35 6.16 5.80
N PRO A 8 11.65 5.80 4.54
CA PRO A 8 12.39 6.71 3.66
C PRO A 8 11.57 7.94 3.30
N GLU A 9 12.24 9.10 3.12
CA GLU A 9 11.58 10.35 2.77
C GLU A 9 10.95 10.29 1.37
N MET A 10 11.70 9.79 0.38
CA MET A 10 11.17 9.63 -0.98
C MET A 10 10.46 8.30 -1.11
N LEU A 11 9.15 8.35 -1.41
CA LEU A 11 8.36 7.14 -1.57
C LEU A 11 8.28 6.70 -3.05
N GLY A 12 8.10 7.63 -3.97
CA GLY A 12 8.07 7.30 -5.39
C GLY A 12 7.18 8.24 -6.17
N LEU A 13 6.92 7.89 -7.44
CA LEU A 13 6.04 8.64 -8.31
C LEU A 13 4.65 8.02 -8.32
N ASP A 14 3.61 8.86 -8.26
CA ASP A 14 2.24 8.38 -8.36
C ASP A 14 1.85 8.09 -9.82
N GLN A 15 0.57 7.77 -10.04
CA GLN A 15 0.03 7.44 -11.36
C GLN A 15 0.13 8.59 -12.38
N ASP A 16 0.34 9.81 -11.92
CA ASP A 16 0.48 11.00 -12.77
C ASP A 16 1.93 11.46 -12.90
N GLY A 17 2.88 10.69 -12.36
CA GLY A 17 4.29 11.04 -12.36
C GLY A 17 4.68 12.07 -11.32
N LYS A 18 3.80 12.38 -10.36
CA LYS A 18 4.07 13.32 -9.28
C LYS A 18 4.82 12.61 -8.14
N GLU A 19 5.82 13.29 -7.60
CA GLU A 19 6.57 12.76 -6.44
C GLU A 19 5.69 12.71 -5.19
N ILE A 20 5.75 11.57 -4.50
CA ILE A 20 5.13 11.40 -3.18
C ILE A 20 6.25 11.21 -2.16
N LYS A 21 6.25 12.06 -1.15
CA LYS A 21 7.26 12.07 -0.08
C LYS A 21 6.59 11.81 1.27
N LEU A 22 7.35 11.24 2.18
CA LEU A 22 6.89 10.98 3.54
C LEU A 22 6.43 12.28 4.22
N SER A 23 7.14 13.38 3.99
CA SER A 23 6.81 14.70 4.55
C SER A 23 5.45 15.25 4.08
N ASP A 24 4.92 14.75 2.97
CA ASP A 24 3.57 15.12 2.51
C ASP A 24 2.50 14.68 3.52
N PHE A 25 2.82 13.73 4.37
CA PHE A 25 1.91 13.16 5.37
C PHE A 25 2.30 13.53 6.81
N ALA A 26 3.17 14.51 6.97
CA ALA A 26 3.62 14.93 8.31
C ALA A 26 2.41 15.29 9.21
N GLY A 27 2.44 14.77 10.44
CA GLY A 27 1.33 14.96 11.38
C GLY A 27 0.14 14.02 11.17
N ARG A 28 0.23 13.11 10.20
CA ARG A 28 -0.81 12.10 9.95
C ARG A 28 -0.18 10.71 9.90
N LYS A 29 -0.99 9.70 10.16
CA LYS A 29 -0.56 8.31 9.99
C LYS A 29 -0.73 7.91 8.53
N LEU A 30 0.23 7.18 7.99
CA LEU A 30 0.19 6.71 6.61
C LEU A 30 -0.04 5.21 6.57
N VAL A 31 -1.09 4.80 5.85
CA VAL A 31 -1.30 3.40 5.47
C VAL A 31 -0.59 3.21 4.13
N LEU A 32 0.57 2.59 4.16
CA LEU A 32 1.35 2.29 2.96
C LEU A 32 1.19 0.80 2.67
N TYR A 33 0.35 0.47 1.69
CA TYR A 33 0.06 -0.93 1.41
C TYR A 33 0.68 -1.37 0.08
N PHE A 34 1.39 -2.48 0.14
CA PHE A 34 2.05 -3.09 -1.01
C PHE A 34 1.18 -4.22 -1.53
N TYR A 35 0.91 -4.24 -2.83
CA TYR A 35 0.06 -5.27 -3.43
C TYR A 35 0.67 -5.77 -4.74
N PRO A 36 0.40 -7.05 -5.11
CA PRO A 36 1.09 -7.67 -6.25
C PRO A 36 0.76 -7.09 -7.62
N LYS A 37 -0.53 -6.85 -7.92
CA LYS A 37 -0.90 -6.52 -9.29
C LYS A 37 -2.27 -5.85 -9.39
N ASP A 38 -2.34 -4.74 -10.16
CA ASP A 38 -3.61 -4.06 -10.48
C ASP A 38 -4.59 -5.01 -11.14
N SER A 39 -5.88 -4.79 -10.88
CA SER A 39 -7.00 -5.48 -11.54
C SER A 39 -7.09 -6.98 -11.30
N THR A 40 -6.32 -7.53 -10.36
CA THR A 40 -6.54 -8.89 -9.87
C THR A 40 -7.63 -8.89 -8.80
N SER A 41 -8.30 -10.03 -8.58
CA SER A 41 -9.43 -10.10 -7.67
C SER A 41 -9.10 -9.71 -6.22
N GLY A 42 -7.99 -10.23 -5.68
CA GLY A 42 -7.57 -9.91 -4.31
C GLY A 42 -7.14 -8.46 -4.15
N CYS A 43 -6.37 -7.93 -5.10
CA CYS A 43 -5.92 -6.53 -5.06
C CYS A 43 -7.08 -5.56 -5.23
N THR A 44 -8.06 -5.91 -6.08
CA THR A 44 -9.27 -5.12 -6.25
C THR A 44 -10.10 -5.11 -4.97
N ALA A 45 -10.28 -6.27 -4.34
CA ALA A 45 -11.02 -6.36 -3.08
C ALA A 45 -10.37 -5.52 -1.98
N GLU A 46 -9.05 -5.58 -1.87
CA GLU A 46 -8.28 -4.80 -0.88
C GLU A 46 -8.43 -3.30 -1.13
N ALA A 47 -8.23 -2.86 -2.37
CA ALA A 47 -8.37 -1.45 -2.74
C ALA A 47 -9.79 -0.93 -2.47
N CYS A 48 -10.80 -1.73 -2.80
CA CYS A 48 -12.20 -1.36 -2.58
C CYS A 48 -12.54 -1.29 -1.08
N SER A 49 -11.99 -2.18 -0.26
CA SER A 49 -12.15 -2.10 1.20
C SER A 49 -11.57 -0.82 1.75
N LEU A 50 -10.36 -0.45 1.32
CA LEU A 50 -9.73 0.81 1.73
C LEU A 50 -10.51 2.02 1.23
N ARG A 51 -11.01 1.97 0.00
CA ARG A 51 -11.86 3.02 -0.57
C ARG A 51 -13.14 3.21 0.26
N ASP A 52 -13.82 2.12 0.57
CA ASP A 52 -15.10 2.18 1.28
C ASP A 52 -14.93 2.68 2.72
N ASN A 53 -13.76 2.49 3.30
CA ASN A 53 -13.42 2.95 4.64
C ASN A 53 -12.59 4.24 4.67
N TYR A 54 -12.37 4.85 3.51
CA TYR A 54 -11.43 5.97 3.38
C TYR A 54 -11.82 7.19 4.23
N ASP A 55 -13.10 7.59 4.21
CA ASP A 55 -13.55 8.74 4.99
C ASP A 55 -13.36 8.50 6.48
N GLU A 56 -13.66 7.29 6.97
CA GLU A 56 -13.46 6.95 8.38
C GLU A 56 -11.97 6.89 8.73
N LEU A 57 -11.15 6.31 7.86
CA LEU A 57 -9.70 6.31 8.04
C LEU A 57 -9.16 7.74 8.16
N ARG A 58 -9.61 8.65 7.30
CA ARG A 58 -9.18 10.04 7.37
C ARG A 58 -9.62 10.73 8.66
N ARG A 59 -10.83 10.46 9.12
CA ARG A 59 -11.30 11.00 10.42
C ARG A 59 -10.44 10.50 11.57
N GLU A 60 -9.91 9.29 11.46
CA GLU A 60 -9.03 8.70 12.47
C GLU A 60 -7.57 9.15 12.32
N GLY A 61 -7.28 10.05 11.38
CA GLY A 61 -5.94 10.58 11.18
C GLY A 61 -5.07 9.85 10.17
N TYR A 62 -5.63 8.92 9.40
CA TYR A 62 -4.88 8.17 8.40
C TYR A 62 -4.95 8.80 7.01
N GLU A 63 -3.92 8.57 6.22
CA GLU A 63 -3.93 8.71 4.76
C GLU A 63 -3.55 7.37 4.16
N VAL A 64 -3.90 7.14 2.89
CA VAL A 64 -3.67 5.85 2.23
C VAL A 64 -2.86 6.04 0.96
N VAL A 65 -1.84 5.21 0.77
CA VAL A 65 -1.07 5.14 -0.47
C VAL A 65 -0.82 3.68 -0.80
N GLY A 66 -1.14 3.27 -2.02
CA GLY A 66 -0.84 1.92 -2.50
C GLY A 66 0.45 1.90 -3.30
N VAL A 67 1.15 0.78 -3.27
CA VAL A 67 2.41 0.59 -3.99
C VAL A 67 2.40 -0.74 -4.73
N SER A 68 2.73 -0.69 -6.02
CA SER A 68 2.92 -1.87 -6.85
C SER A 68 4.01 -1.58 -7.87
N ILE A 69 4.56 -2.61 -8.49
CA ILE A 69 5.59 -2.44 -9.52
C ILE A 69 5.00 -2.11 -10.90
N GLN A 70 3.69 -2.08 -11.02
CA GLN A 70 3.04 -1.78 -12.30
C GLN A 70 3.15 -0.30 -12.64
N ASP A 71 3.07 0.02 -13.94
CA ASP A 71 3.30 1.39 -14.38
C ASP A 71 2.14 2.35 -14.09
N GLY A 72 2.38 3.64 -14.33
CA GLY A 72 1.38 4.68 -14.07
C GLY A 72 0.09 4.51 -14.89
N LYS A 73 0.19 4.00 -16.12
CA LYS A 73 -0.99 3.77 -16.97
C LYS A 73 -1.88 2.69 -16.38
N SER A 74 -1.29 1.60 -15.90
CA SER A 74 -2.01 0.53 -15.22
C SER A 74 -2.70 1.06 -13.97
N HIS A 75 -1.97 1.83 -13.16
CA HIS A 75 -2.50 2.44 -11.94
C HIS A 75 -3.66 3.41 -12.23
N LYS A 76 -3.54 4.23 -13.28
CA LYS A 76 -4.63 5.13 -13.68
C LYS A 76 -5.90 4.38 -14.02
N ARG A 77 -5.79 3.32 -14.82
CA ARG A 77 -6.95 2.49 -15.17
C ARG A 77 -7.58 1.85 -13.94
N PHE A 78 -6.74 1.37 -13.02
CA PHE A 78 -7.20 0.75 -11.79
C PHE A 78 -7.94 1.75 -10.89
N ILE A 79 -7.38 2.96 -10.73
CA ILE A 79 -8.01 4.05 -9.99
C ILE A 79 -9.36 4.44 -10.61
N GLU A 80 -9.40 4.65 -11.93
CA GLU A 80 -10.62 5.08 -12.62
C GLU A 80 -11.71 4.02 -12.52
N LYS A 81 -11.36 2.76 -12.79
CA LYS A 81 -12.32 1.66 -12.76
C LYS A 81 -12.95 1.46 -11.39
N ASN A 82 -12.19 1.63 -10.34
CA ASN A 82 -12.65 1.38 -8.97
C ASN A 82 -12.90 2.65 -8.17
N GLN A 83 -12.73 3.84 -8.78
CA GLN A 83 -12.94 5.13 -8.13
C GLN A 83 -12.15 5.25 -6.82
N LEU A 84 -10.86 4.93 -6.89
CA LEU A 84 -9.99 4.98 -5.71
C LEU A 84 -9.65 6.43 -5.35
N PRO A 85 -9.88 6.86 -4.09
CA PRO A 85 -9.63 8.24 -3.67
C PRO A 85 -8.20 8.53 -3.22
N PHE A 86 -7.30 7.58 -3.37
CA PHE A 86 -5.91 7.69 -2.93
C PHE A 86 -4.95 7.35 -4.06
N PRO A 87 -3.70 7.86 -4.00
CA PRO A 87 -2.73 7.62 -5.07
C PRO A 87 -2.11 6.23 -5.01
N LEU A 88 -1.59 5.79 -6.15
CA LEU A 88 -0.85 4.54 -6.28
C LEU A 88 0.55 4.85 -6.81
N ILE A 89 1.56 4.28 -6.18
CA ILE A 89 2.97 4.45 -6.55
C ILE A 89 3.43 3.26 -7.40
N ALA A 90 4.13 3.56 -8.50
CA ALA A 90 4.75 2.58 -9.37
C ALA A 90 6.23 2.49 -9.03
N GLU A 91 6.64 1.58 -8.12
CA GLU A 91 8.01 1.59 -7.63
C GLU A 91 8.49 0.22 -7.13
N LYS A 92 9.46 -0.36 -7.86
CA LYS A 92 10.08 -1.63 -7.46
C LYS A 92 11.10 -1.43 -6.32
N VAL A 93 11.88 -0.35 -6.37
CA VAL A 93 12.93 -0.08 -5.37
C VAL A 93 12.31 0.04 -3.98
N LEU A 94 11.14 0.66 -3.88
CA LEU A 94 10.44 0.77 -2.60
C LEU A 94 10.04 -0.61 -2.06
N ASN A 95 9.61 -1.53 -2.94
CA ASN A 95 9.33 -2.91 -2.56
C ASN A 95 10.57 -3.56 -1.92
N GLU A 96 11.74 -3.33 -2.50
CA GLU A 96 12.99 -3.88 -1.98
C GLU A 96 13.38 -3.23 -0.66
N LYS A 97 13.26 -1.91 -0.55
CA LYS A 97 13.57 -1.17 0.69
C LYS A 97 12.72 -1.61 1.87
N PHE A 98 11.45 -1.92 1.62
CA PHE A 98 10.54 -2.36 2.68
C PHE A 98 10.62 -3.87 2.92
N GLY A 99 11.41 -4.59 2.12
CA GLY A 99 11.60 -6.03 2.31
C GLY A 99 10.40 -6.88 1.89
N VAL A 100 9.57 -6.38 0.98
CA VAL A 100 8.35 -7.08 0.51
C VAL A 100 8.50 -7.67 -0.87
N TRP A 101 9.66 -7.52 -1.50
CA TRP A 101 9.99 -8.16 -2.77
C TRP A 101 10.66 -9.50 -2.49
N GLY A 102 10.06 -10.58 -2.93
CA GLY A 102 10.59 -11.88 -2.62
C GLY A 102 10.11 -12.99 -3.55
N GLU A 103 10.62 -14.18 -3.28
CA GLU A 103 10.27 -15.39 -4.04
C GLU A 103 8.89 -15.89 -3.63
N LYS A 104 8.06 -16.14 -4.65
CA LYS A 104 6.72 -16.71 -4.49
C LYS A 104 6.63 -17.99 -5.28
N SER A 105 5.67 -18.85 -4.94
CA SER A 105 5.43 -20.11 -5.64
C SER A 105 3.98 -20.21 -6.04
N MET A 106 3.73 -20.66 -7.28
CA MET A 106 2.39 -20.94 -7.79
C MET A 106 2.46 -22.16 -8.72
N TYR A 107 1.68 -23.18 -8.44
CA TYR A 107 1.65 -24.42 -9.23
C TYR A 107 3.05 -25.04 -9.43
N GLY A 108 3.88 -25.00 -8.38
CA GLY A 108 5.24 -25.53 -8.44
C GLY A 108 6.26 -24.65 -9.13
N ARG A 109 5.84 -23.49 -9.66
CA ARG A 109 6.75 -22.53 -10.28
C ARG A 109 7.14 -21.45 -9.27
N LYS A 110 8.42 -21.12 -9.25
CA LYS A 110 8.95 -20.02 -8.42
C LYS A 110 9.08 -18.78 -9.26
N TYR A 111 8.71 -17.63 -8.68
CA TYR A 111 8.87 -16.33 -9.32
C TYR A 111 9.04 -15.27 -8.26
N PHE A 112 9.58 -14.11 -8.65
CA PHE A 112 9.72 -12.97 -7.74
C PHE A 112 8.53 -12.02 -7.89
N GLY A 113 8.08 -11.50 -6.78
CA GLY A 113 6.97 -10.56 -6.78
C GLY A 113 6.78 -9.89 -5.44
N THR A 114 5.81 -8.97 -5.39
CA THR A 114 5.45 -8.26 -4.16
C THR A 114 4.68 -9.19 -3.23
N MET A 115 5.12 -9.25 -1.99
CA MET A 115 4.38 -9.93 -0.92
C MET A 115 3.43 -8.92 -0.30
N ARG A 116 2.13 -9.21 -0.34
CA ARG A 116 1.09 -8.32 0.17
C ARG A 116 1.36 -7.97 1.63
N THR A 117 1.69 -6.71 1.89
CA THR A 117 2.10 -6.25 3.21
C THR A 117 1.63 -4.81 3.38
N THR A 118 1.15 -4.47 4.57
CA THR A 118 0.75 -3.09 4.88
C THR A 118 1.54 -2.58 6.06
N PHE A 119 2.11 -1.39 5.90
CA PHE A 119 2.84 -0.69 6.95
C PHE A 119 2.02 0.50 7.42
N ILE A 120 1.86 0.63 8.73
CA ILE A 120 1.30 1.84 9.33
C ILE A 120 2.47 2.67 9.82
N ILE A 121 2.63 3.85 9.25
CA ILE A 121 3.71 4.79 9.56
C ILE A 121 3.09 5.91 10.38
N ASN A 122 3.67 6.21 11.53
CA ASN A 122 3.10 7.20 12.44
C ASN A 122 3.40 8.64 11.99
N GLU A 123 2.91 9.61 12.74
CA GLU A 123 3.02 11.03 12.43
C GLU A 123 4.48 11.53 12.35
N GLU A 124 5.40 10.78 12.94
CA GLU A 124 6.85 11.10 12.96
C GLU A 124 7.62 10.34 11.89
N GLY A 125 6.94 9.54 11.06
CA GLY A 125 7.56 8.77 9.99
C GLY A 125 8.16 7.45 10.44
N ILE A 126 7.76 6.94 11.61
CA ILE A 126 8.24 5.68 12.18
C ILE A 126 7.21 4.59 11.94
N ILE A 127 7.67 3.39 11.55
CA ILE A 127 6.78 2.24 11.37
C ILE A 127 6.29 1.80 12.75
N GLU A 128 4.97 1.86 12.96
CA GLU A 128 4.37 1.47 14.23
C GLU A 128 3.63 0.13 14.17
N ARG A 129 3.24 -0.32 12.97
CA ARG A 129 2.52 -1.58 12.80
C ARG A 129 2.76 -2.15 11.41
N ILE A 130 2.79 -3.48 11.33
CA ILE A 130 2.93 -4.20 10.05
C ILE A 130 1.86 -5.29 9.99
N PHE A 131 1.10 -5.31 8.89
CA PHE A 131 0.21 -6.43 8.55
C PHE A 131 0.95 -7.33 7.56
N LEU A 132 1.27 -8.54 7.99
CA LEU A 132 1.94 -9.54 7.14
C LEU A 132 0.96 -10.16 6.15
N PRO A 133 1.43 -10.77 5.05
CA PRO A 133 0.55 -11.32 4.02
C PRO A 133 -0.56 -12.22 4.55
N LYS A 134 -0.24 -13.10 5.49
CA LYS A 134 -1.20 -14.05 6.06
C LYS A 134 -2.23 -13.38 7.00
N GLU A 135 -1.95 -12.18 7.46
CA GLU A 135 -2.84 -11.44 8.36
C GLU A 135 -3.85 -10.60 7.60
N ILE A 136 -3.55 -10.27 6.33
CA ILE A 136 -4.40 -9.39 5.53
C ILE A 136 -5.58 -10.15 4.95
N LYS A 137 -6.78 -9.72 5.33
CA LYS A 137 -8.03 -10.17 4.74
C LYS A 137 -8.48 -9.10 3.76
N THR A 138 -8.29 -9.34 2.47
CA THR A 138 -8.44 -8.31 1.44
C THR A 138 -9.82 -7.65 1.43
N LYS A 139 -10.87 -8.40 1.65
CA LYS A 139 -12.25 -7.88 1.62
C LYS A 139 -12.58 -6.93 2.77
N ILE A 140 -11.83 -7.01 3.88
CA ILE A 140 -12.10 -6.23 5.10
C ILE A 140 -10.85 -5.51 5.61
N HIS A 141 -9.87 -5.27 4.74
CA HIS A 141 -8.59 -4.70 5.19
C HIS A 141 -8.75 -3.31 5.81
N GLY A 142 -9.65 -2.49 5.26
CA GLY A 142 -9.96 -1.19 5.86
C GLY A 142 -10.46 -1.32 7.28
N GLU A 143 -11.37 -2.26 7.53
CA GLU A 143 -11.88 -2.54 8.89
C GLU A 143 -10.77 -3.05 9.80
N GLN A 144 -9.86 -3.89 9.28
CA GLN A 144 -8.72 -4.38 10.07
C GLN A 144 -7.87 -3.24 10.60
N ILE A 145 -7.57 -2.24 9.75
CA ILE A 145 -6.77 -1.08 10.14
C ILE A 145 -7.50 -0.26 11.18
N LEU A 146 -8.81 -0.09 11.01
CA LEU A 146 -9.64 0.66 11.96
C LEU A 146 -9.90 -0.08 13.27
N GLY A 147 -9.57 -1.37 13.35
CA GLY A 147 -9.78 -2.17 14.55
C GLY A 147 -11.21 -2.66 14.75
N LYS A 148 -11.92 -2.82 13.64
CA LYS A 148 -13.31 -3.31 13.68
C LYS A 148 -13.42 -4.80 13.47
#